data_76e235d573c68c921d805534687d9ba9
#
_entry.id   76e235d573c68c921d805534687d9ba9
#
_cell.length_a   1.000
_cell.length_b   1.000
_cell.length_c   1.000
_cell.angle_alpha   90.00
_cell.angle_beta   90.00
_cell.angle_gamma   90.00
#
_symmetry.space_group_name_H-M   'P 1'
#
loop_
_entity.id
_entity.type
_entity.pdbx_description
1 polymer ?
#
loop_
_entity_poly.entity_id
_entity_poly.type
_entity_poly.pdbx_seq_one_letter_code
_entity_poly.pdbx_strand_id
1 'polypeptide(L)'
;MRRACLSLAARRSSACWLKRRKFQQANFPESNNSFLFLGERLKGKQRHLPDMSTAYKNRIQEFKSALGEESINLTTLRELSFSGIPHEEGLRSLCWKILLNYLPLDQTLWDSFLKKQREVYSQFLREMIIQPGIAKANLGLSRADVTLEDHPLNPNPDSRWNTYFKDNEILLQIDKDVRRLYPDMAFFQRPTDYPCQLILDPQNDYETLRRRVEQTTLKAQTVNRNRSGVTNVSSPGKSLNLYPSNEYEVLPSGSEAHWEVVERILFIYAKLNPGIAYVQGMNEIVGPIYYTFATDPSSSWKEHAEADTFFCFTNLMSENRDNFIKSLDDSQCGITCRMESVYAMLRDKDHELFLKLEEQNIKPQYFTFRWLTLLLSQEFLLPDVIRIWDSLFSDRDRFHFLLLVCCAMLILIRDSLLSGDFTSNMRLLQDYPISDVHLILTKAKELQENC
;
A
#
# COMPACT_ATOMS: atom_id res chain seq x y z
N MET A 1 7.30 -21.51 4.12
CA MET A 1 5.97 -21.17 3.56
C MET A 1 5.85 -19.72 3.11
N ARG A 2 6.09 -18.69 3.95
CA ARG A 2 5.95 -17.26 3.57
C ARG A 2 6.68 -16.86 2.28
N ARG A 3 7.96 -17.24 2.09
CA ARG A 3 8.68 -16.93 0.85
C ARG A 3 8.05 -17.60 -0.38
N ALA A 4 7.49 -18.77 -0.24
CA ALA A 4 6.79 -19.46 -1.31
C ALA A 4 5.41 -18.85 -1.58
N CYS A 5 4.64 -18.50 -0.55
CA CYS A 5 3.33 -17.84 -0.69
C CYS A 5 3.48 -16.42 -1.23
N LEU A 6 4.40 -15.61 -0.69
CA LEU A 6 4.66 -14.25 -1.18
C LEU A 6 5.31 -14.24 -2.56
N SER A 7 6.23 -15.19 -2.88
CA SER A 7 6.82 -15.28 -4.21
C SER A 7 5.85 -15.82 -5.25
N LEU A 8 4.94 -16.72 -4.87
CA LEU A 8 3.83 -17.19 -5.72
C LEU A 8 2.79 -16.08 -5.95
N ALA A 9 2.49 -15.27 -4.92
CA ALA A 9 1.65 -14.10 -5.04
C ALA A 9 2.27 -13.07 -6.00
N ALA A 10 3.57 -12.77 -5.85
CA ALA A 10 4.29 -11.82 -6.70
C ALA A 10 4.45 -12.27 -8.16
N ARG A 11 4.69 -13.58 -8.40
CA ARG A 11 4.82 -14.11 -9.78
C ARG A 11 3.48 -14.27 -10.49
N ARG A 12 2.38 -14.44 -9.75
CA ARG A 12 1.02 -14.60 -10.31
C ARG A 12 0.29 -13.28 -10.49
N SER A 13 0.62 -12.23 -9.73
CA SER A 13 -0.03 -10.92 -9.88
C SER A 13 0.04 -10.41 -11.32
N SER A 14 1.20 -10.49 -11.97
CA SER A 14 1.36 -10.05 -13.37
C SER A 14 0.62 -10.92 -14.39
N ALA A 15 0.61 -12.24 -14.21
CA ALA A 15 -0.01 -13.16 -15.19
C ALA A 15 -1.53 -13.31 -15.00
N CYS A 16 -2.01 -13.28 -13.77
CA CYS A 16 -3.44 -13.36 -13.44
C CYS A 16 -4.17 -12.05 -13.79
N TRP A 17 -3.52 -10.91 -13.56
CA TRP A 17 -3.98 -9.60 -13.91
C TRP A 17 -4.17 -9.41 -15.44
N LEU A 18 -3.21 -9.82 -16.24
CA LEU A 18 -3.32 -9.80 -17.71
C LEU A 18 -4.47 -10.67 -18.23
N LYS A 19 -4.81 -11.77 -17.55
CA LYS A 19 -5.98 -12.61 -17.88
C LYS A 19 -7.29 -11.95 -17.46
N ARG A 20 -7.37 -11.29 -16.29
CA ARG A 20 -8.55 -10.52 -15.86
C ARG A 20 -8.90 -9.44 -16.88
N ARG A 21 -7.91 -8.71 -17.39
CA ARG A 21 -8.09 -7.66 -18.41
C ARG A 21 -8.70 -8.20 -19.70
N LYS A 22 -8.26 -9.38 -20.19
CA LYS A 22 -8.83 -9.99 -21.40
C LYS A 22 -10.26 -10.50 -21.20
N PHE A 23 -10.63 -10.90 -19.99
CA PHE A 23 -11.98 -11.38 -19.68
C PHE A 23 -12.96 -10.21 -19.49
N GLN A 24 -12.54 -9.10 -18.94
CA GLN A 24 -13.37 -7.89 -18.79
C GLN A 24 -13.69 -7.21 -20.12
N GLN A 25 -12.77 -7.25 -21.10
CA GLN A 25 -13.02 -6.69 -22.43
C GLN A 25 -13.99 -7.53 -23.27
N ALA A 26 -14.21 -8.80 -22.92
CA ALA A 26 -15.05 -9.72 -23.71
C ALA A 26 -16.51 -9.81 -23.27
N ASN A 27 -16.88 -9.40 -22.04
CA ASN A 27 -18.18 -9.78 -21.46
C ASN A 27 -19.06 -8.65 -20.91
N PHE A 28 -18.73 -7.34 -21.14
CA PHE A 28 -19.61 -6.26 -20.71
C PHE A 28 -20.01 -5.37 -21.89
N PRO A 29 -21.32 -5.18 -22.14
CA PRO A 29 -21.79 -4.09 -23.00
C PRO A 29 -21.51 -2.74 -22.32
N GLU A 30 -21.13 -1.76 -23.15
CA GLU A 30 -20.83 -0.37 -22.76
C GLU A 30 -22.03 0.35 -22.11
N SER A 31 -22.30 0.07 -20.86
CA SER A 31 -23.21 0.89 -20.08
C SER A 31 -22.71 0.98 -18.62
N ASN A 32 -22.28 2.18 -18.26
CA ASN A 32 -21.90 2.65 -16.91
C ASN A 32 -20.44 2.70 -16.48
N ASN A 33 -19.48 2.83 -17.39
CA ASN A 33 -18.11 3.25 -17.01
C ASN A 33 -17.88 4.75 -17.28
N SER A 34 -18.74 5.63 -16.74
CA SER A 34 -18.59 7.09 -16.92
C SER A 34 -17.83 7.83 -15.82
N PHE A 35 -17.15 7.14 -14.90
CA PHE A 35 -16.52 7.83 -13.76
C PHE A 35 -14.99 7.90 -13.75
N LEU A 36 -14.25 7.31 -14.70
CA LEU A 36 -12.79 7.29 -14.66
C LEU A 36 -12.04 7.76 -15.92
N PHE A 37 -12.73 8.26 -16.95
CA PHE A 37 -12.09 8.72 -18.20
C PHE A 37 -12.49 10.15 -18.58
N LEU A 38 -12.27 11.14 -17.71
CA LEU A 38 -12.48 12.56 -18.04
C LEU A 38 -11.32 13.44 -17.59
N GLY A 39 -10.16 13.13 -18.06
CA GLY A 39 -8.95 13.91 -17.80
C GLY A 39 -8.16 14.34 -19.03
N GLU A 40 -8.69 14.26 -20.26
CA GLU A 40 -8.04 14.96 -21.39
C GLU A 40 -8.96 15.05 -22.62
N ARG A 41 -9.15 16.27 -23.04
CA ARG A 41 -9.83 16.91 -24.17
C ARG A 41 -11.26 17.37 -23.90
N LEU A 42 -11.36 18.68 -23.60
CA LEU A 42 -12.23 19.61 -24.33
C LEU A 42 -12.18 20.98 -23.64
N LYS A 43 -11.39 21.88 -24.19
CA LYS A 43 -11.62 23.32 -24.03
C LYS A 43 -12.94 23.66 -24.70
N GLY A 44 -13.88 24.17 -23.93
CA GLY A 44 -15.07 24.83 -24.46
C GLY A 44 -16.35 24.00 -24.55
N LYS A 45 -16.94 23.65 -23.39
CA LYS A 45 -18.39 23.57 -23.14
C LYS A 45 -18.57 23.31 -21.65
N GLN A 46 -19.24 24.21 -20.95
CA GLN A 46 -19.75 23.95 -19.59
C GLN A 46 -20.64 22.70 -19.66
N ARG A 47 -20.13 21.57 -19.14
CA ARG A 47 -20.96 20.38 -18.95
C ARG A 47 -21.73 20.58 -17.64
N HIS A 48 -23.05 20.59 -17.74
CA HIS A 48 -23.92 20.33 -16.60
C HIS A 48 -23.49 18.98 -16.00
N LEU A 49 -22.91 19.01 -14.77
CA LEU A 49 -22.78 17.82 -13.95
C LEU A 49 -24.18 17.24 -13.72
N PRO A 50 -24.38 15.90 -13.85
CA PRO A 50 -25.66 15.31 -13.52
C PRO A 50 -26.04 15.70 -12.08
N ASP A 51 -27.29 16.11 -11.92
CA ASP A 51 -27.77 16.57 -10.61
C ASP A 51 -27.69 15.40 -9.59
N MET A 52 -26.85 15.56 -8.57
CA MET A 52 -26.67 14.53 -7.54
C MET A 52 -28.00 14.25 -6.85
N SER A 53 -28.30 12.97 -6.59
CA SER A 53 -29.53 12.61 -5.91
C SER A 53 -29.63 13.31 -4.55
N THR A 54 -30.85 13.68 -4.15
CA THR A 54 -31.11 14.34 -2.86
C THR A 54 -30.57 13.52 -1.68
N ALA A 55 -30.67 12.20 -1.75
CA ALA A 55 -30.14 11.30 -0.73
C ALA A 55 -28.61 11.42 -0.59
N TYR A 56 -27.90 11.55 -1.70
CA TYR A 56 -26.44 11.73 -1.71
C TYR A 56 -26.02 13.09 -1.14
N LYS A 57 -26.74 14.16 -1.49
CA LYS A 57 -26.54 15.50 -0.93
C LYS A 57 -26.77 15.51 0.58
N ASN A 58 -27.81 14.85 1.05
CA ASN A 58 -28.11 14.71 2.48
C ASN A 58 -26.98 13.97 3.21
N ARG A 59 -26.46 12.90 2.60
CA ARG A 59 -25.35 12.14 3.17
C ARG A 59 -24.08 12.99 3.31
N ILE A 60 -23.73 13.78 2.30
CA ILE A 60 -22.61 14.74 2.40
C ILE A 60 -22.84 15.71 3.56
N GLN A 61 -24.09 16.21 3.71
CA GLN A 61 -24.43 17.14 4.79
C GLN A 61 -24.32 16.50 6.18
N GLU A 62 -24.69 15.23 6.33
CA GLU A 62 -24.52 14.47 7.59
C GLU A 62 -23.02 14.39 7.99
N PHE A 63 -22.13 14.06 7.03
CA PHE A 63 -20.69 14.06 7.28
C PHE A 63 -20.18 15.46 7.65
N LYS A 64 -20.62 16.50 6.94
CA LYS A 64 -20.24 17.89 7.26
C LYS A 64 -20.68 18.30 8.65
N SER A 65 -21.88 17.91 9.06
CA SER A 65 -22.37 18.18 10.40
C SER A 65 -21.53 17.46 11.46
N ALA A 66 -21.26 16.15 11.27
CA ALA A 66 -20.48 15.37 12.21
C ALA A 66 -19.02 15.83 12.31
N LEU A 67 -18.45 16.30 11.20
CA LEU A 67 -17.08 16.84 11.13
C LEU A 67 -16.98 18.33 11.44
N GLY A 68 -18.09 19.05 11.58
CA GLY A 68 -18.13 20.46 11.90
C GLY A 68 -18.19 20.77 13.40
N GLU A 69 -18.30 19.75 14.25
CA GLU A 69 -18.29 19.89 15.70
C GLU A 69 -16.88 20.14 16.23
N GLU A 70 -16.70 21.04 17.18
CA GLU A 70 -15.41 21.33 17.81
C GLU A 70 -14.76 20.05 18.37
N SER A 71 -15.55 19.19 18.97
CA SER A 71 -15.16 17.84 19.41
C SER A 71 -15.94 16.79 18.65
N ILE A 72 -15.26 16.05 17.77
CA ILE A 72 -15.88 15.07 16.87
C ILE A 72 -16.37 13.87 17.66
N ASN A 73 -17.64 13.52 17.48
CA ASN A 73 -18.21 12.28 18.04
C ASN A 73 -17.75 11.08 17.19
N LEU A 74 -16.75 10.35 17.72
CA LEU A 74 -16.17 9.19 17.02
C LEU A 74 -17.21 8.08 16.75
N THR A 75 -18.20 7.89 17.62
CA THR A 75 -19.24 6.85 17.42
C THR A 75 -20.12 7.20 16.22
N THR A 76 -20.61 8.43 16.15
CA THR A 76 -21.39 8.91 15.01
C THR A 76 -20.59 8.87 13.72
N LEU A 77 -19.32 9.29 13.77
CA LEU A 77 -18.44 9.24 12.59
C LEU A 77 -18.23 7.80 12.10
N ARG A 78 -18.05 6.83 13.00
CA ARG A 78 -17.93 5.41 12.65
C ARG A 78 -19.19 4.86 12.00
N GLU A 79 -20.35 5.13 12.56
CA GLU A 79 -21.63 4.70 12.01
C GLU A 79 -21.88 5.25 10.60
N LEU A 80 -21.63 6.53 10.40
CA LEU A 80 -21.70 7.15 9.08
C LEU A 80 -20.71 6.53 8.09
N SER A 81 -19.45 6.38 8.49
CA SER A 81 -18.36 5.93 7.62
C SER A 81 -18.49 4.45 7.22
N PHE A 82 -19.08 3.61 8.07
CA PHE A 82 -19.25 2.18 7.82
C PHE A 82 -19.99 1.87 6.51
N SER A 83 -20.99 2.66 6.18
CA SER A 83 -21.76 2.52 4.94
C SER A 83 -21.08 3.11 3.70
N GLY A 84 -19.83 3.56 3.82
CA GLY A 84 -19.01 4.19 2.79
C GLY A 84 -19.01 5.70 2.90
N ILE A 85 -17.86 6.31 2.67
CA ILE A 85 -17.64 7.76 2.77
C ILE A 85 -17.78 8.39 1.38
N PRO A 86 -18.53 9.50 1.23
CA PRO A 86 -18.59 10.22 -0.02
C PRO A 86 -17.21 10.63 -0.55
N HIS A 87 -17.06 10.64 -1.87
CA HIS A 87 -15.76 11.00 -2.48
C HIS A 87 -15.51 12.52 -2.48
N GLU A 88 -16.58 13.30 -2.40
CA GLU A 88 -16.54 14.75 -2.53
C GLU A 88 -15.86 15.43 -1.35
N GLU A 89 -15.33 16.63 -1.65
CA GLU A 89 -14.83 17.61 -0.68
C GLU A 89 -13.75 17.10 0.30
N GLY A 90 -13.04 16.02 -0.03
CA GLY A 90 -11.99 15.48 0.84
C GLY A 90 -12.49 14.76 2.09
N LEU A 91 -13.80 14.49 2.19
CA LEU A 91 -14.41 13.85 3.36
C LEU A 91 -13.71 12.54 3.75
N ARG A 92 -13.42 11.69 2.75
CA ARG A 92 -12.73 10.41 3.01
C ARG A 92 -11.34 10.59 3.59
N SER A 93 -10.56 11.49 3.02
CA SER A 93 -9.22 11.82 3.50
C SER A 93 -9.24 12.25 4.98
N LEU A 94 -10.17 13.12 5.33
CA LEU A 94 -10.33 13.58 6.70
C LEU A 94 -10.82 12.49 7.65
N CYS A 95 -11.86 11.73 7.25
CA CYS A 95 -12.39 10.63 8.05
C CYS A 95 -11.31 9.57 8.31
N TRP A 96 -10.52 9.18 7.30
CA TRP A 96 -9.48 8.17 7.49
C TRP A 96 -8.38 8.65 8.44
N LYS A 97 -7.99 9.93 8.40
CA LYS A 97 -7.02 10.50 9.35
C LYS A 97 -7.52 10.39 10.80
N ILE A 98 -8.82 10.57 11.02
CA ILE A 98 -9.43 10.44 12.36
C ILE A 98 -9.57 8.96 12.75
N LEU A 99 -10.14 8.14 11.86
CA LEU A 99 -10.38 6.71 12.10
C LEU A 99 -9.09 5.89 12.28
N LEU A 100 -7.98 6.34 11.69
CA LEU A 100 -6.64 5.77 11.89
C LEU A 100 -5.88 6.41 13.07
N ASN A 101 -6.58 7.12 13.94
CA ASN A 101 -6.02 7.74 15.16
C ASN A 101 -4.84 8.69 14.88
N TYR A 102 -4.81 9.33 13.71
CA TYR A 102 -3.82 10.35 13.40
C TYR A 102 -4.30 11.72 13.87
N LEU A 103 -5.48 12.16 13.49
CA LEU A 103 -6.04 13.42 13.99
C LEU A 103 -6.73 13.23 15.34
N PRO A 104 -6.52 14.13 16.31
CA PRO A 104 -7.29 14.14 17.55
C PRO A 104 -8.75 14.49 17.27
N LEU A 105 -9.65 14.07 18.17
CA LEU A 105 -11.09 14.35 18.06
C LEU A 105 -11.40 15.84 18.32
N ASP A 106 -10.59 16.53 19.10
CA ASP A 106 -10.67 17.96 19.35
C ASP A 106 -9.99 18.72 18.20
N GLN A 107 -10.80 19.42 17.40
CA GLN A 107 -10.33 20.16 16.24
C GLN A 107 -9.46 21.37 16.58
N THR A 108 -9.61 21.94 17.76
CA THR A 108 -8.82 23.10 18.20
C THR A 108 -7.32 22.78 18.29
N LEU A 109 -6.98 21.49 18.41
CA LEU A 109 -5.62 21.00 18.49
C LEU A 109 -4.97 20.75 17.12
N TRP A 110 -5.75 20.70 16.03
CA TRP A 110 -5.26 20.23 14.73
C TRP A 110 -4.07 21.02 14.19
N ASP A 111 -4.15 22.33 14.18
CA ASP A 111 -3.08 23.17 13.62
C ASP A 111 -1.74 22.93 14.32
N SER A 112 -1.74 22.95 15.65
CA SER A 112 -0.53 22.73 16.45
C SER A 112 -0.02 21.28 16.32
N PHE A 113 -0.92 20.31 16.31
CA PHE A 113 -0.61 18.89 16.16
C PHE A 113 -0.04 18.59 14.78
N LEU A 114 -0.71 19.00 13.71
CA LEU A 114 -0.28 18.79 12.33
C LEU A 114 1.08 19.43 12.06
N LYS A 115 1.27 20.68 12.50
CA LYS A 115 2.56 21.37 12.38
C LYS A 115 3.68 20.54 12.99
N LYS A 116 3.48 20.06 14.23
CA LYS A 116 4.46 19.23 14.94
C LYS A 116 4.74 17.92 14.22
N GLN A 117 3.70 17.18 13.79
CA GLN A 117 3.87 15.91 13.12
C GLN A 117 4.61 16.04 11.78
N ARG A 118 4.24 17.03 10.98
CA ARG A 118 4.88 17.32 9.69
C ARG A 118 6.33 17.75 9.84
N GLU A 119 6.65 18.50 10.91
CA GLU A 119 8.03 18.84 11.25
C GLU A 119 8.84 17.61 11.66
N VAL A 120 8.29 16.71 12.48
CA VAL A 120 8.91 15.42 12.84
C VAL A 120 9.17 14.58 11.58
N TYR A 121 8.24 14.52 10.65
CA TYR A 121 8.45 13.82 9.39
C TYR A 121 9.58 14.43 8.55
N SER A 122 9.63 15.76 8.48
CA SER A 122 10.74 16.48 7.82
C SER A 122 12.10 16.19 8.48
N GLN A 123 12.11 16.01 9.80
CA GLN A 123 13.33 15.60 10.51
C GLN A 123 13.73 14.16 10.13
N PHE A 124 12.78 13.22 10.05
CA PHE A 124 13.07 11.86 9.57
C PHE A 124 13.67 11.87 8.17
N LEU A 125 13.15 12.69 7.26
CA LEU A 125 13.74 12.86 5.91
C LEU A 125 15.20 13.27 5.99
N ARG A 126 15.53 14.30 6.80
CA ARG A 126 16.90 14.81 6.95
C ARG A 126 17.86 13.78 7.55
N GLU A 127 17.39 13.01 8.53
CA GLU A 127 18.24 12.08 9.26
C GLU A 127 18.43 10.73 8.55
N MET A 128 17.42 10.28 7.78
CA MET A 128 17.40 8.91 7.26
C MET A 128 17.79 8.77 5.80
N ILE A 129 17.72 9.84 5.01
CA ILE A 129 18.05 9.80 3.57
C ILE A 129 19.50 10.23 3.29
N ILE A 130 20.32 10.38 4.32
CA ILE A 130 21.72 10.84 4.21
C ILE A 130 22.61 9.77 3.60
N GLN A 131 23.51 10.17 2.68
CA GLN A 131 24.65 9.36 2.22
C GLN A 131 25.85 9.48 3.18
N PRO A 132 26.54 8.37 3.51
CA PRO A 132 27.82 8.43 4.16
C PRO A 132 28.87 9.11 3.25
N GLY A 133 29.64 10.02 3.81
CA GLY A 133 30.71 10.74 3.08
C GLY A 133 30.32 12.10 2.53
N ILE A 134 29.03 12.39 2.24
CA ILE A 134 28.59 13.72 1.77
C ILE A 134 28.62 14.73 2.93
N ALA A 135 28.21 14.31 4.13
CA ALA A 135 28.26 15.17 5.31
C ALA A 135 29.67 15.71 5.64
N LYS A 136 30.74 15.06 5.18
CA LYS A 136 32.12 15.54 5.36
C LYS A 136 32.59 16.46 4.25
N ALA A 137 32.16 16.27 3.01
CA ALA A 137 32.46 17.19 1.90
C ALA A 137 31.96 18.61 2.23
N ASN A 138 30.78 18.72 2.89
CA ASN A 138 30.20 19.99 3.31
C ASN A 138 30.93 20.64 4.50
N LEU A 139 31.70 19.86 5.27
CA LEU A 139 32.52 20.40 6.36
C LEU A 139 33.90 20.86 5.87
N GLY A 140 34.18 20.82 4.54
CA GLY A 140 35.46 21.27 3.95
C GLY A 140 36.65 20.37 4.33
N LEU A 141 36.40 19.14 4.80
CA LEU A 141 37.44 18.20 5.15
C LEU A 141 38.04 17.55 3.90
N SER A 142 39.35 17.57 3.78
CA SER A 142 40.05 17.02 2.64
C SER A 142 39.97 15.48 2.62
N ARG A 143 40.18 14.87 1.44
CA ARG A 143 40.22 13.41 1.25
C ARG A 143 41.27 12.72 2.17
N ALA A 144 42.24 13.47 2.68
CA ALA A 144 43.29 12.97 3.59
C ALA A 144 42.78 12.74 5.04
N ASP A 145 41.66 13.34 5.41
CA ASP A 145 41.10 13.25 6.78
C ASP A 145 40.08 12.11 6.92
N VAL A 146 39.96 11.22 5.94
CA VAL A 146 39.08 10.03 6.00
C VAL A 146 39.68 9.04 6.99
N THR A 147 39.18 9.02 8.21
CA THR A 147 39.57 8.03 9.21
C THR A 147 39.09 6.63 8.79
N LEU A 148 39.76 5.58 9.29
CA LEU A 148 39.37 4.18 9.03
C LEU A 148 37.91 3.91 9.40
N GLU A 149 37.36 4.66 10.34
CA GLU A 149 35.95 4.58 10.79
C GLU A 149 34.94 4.99 9.71
N ASP A 150 35.35 5.80 8.75
CA ASP A 150 34.46 6.34 7.71
C ASP A 150 34.76 5.75 6.32
N HIS A 151 35.46 4.62 6.27
CA HIS A 151 35.82 3.94 5.03
C HIS A 151 34.76 2.88 4.66
N PRO A 152 34.39 2.73 3.35
CA PRO A 152 33.44 1.72 2.91
C PRO A 152 33.78 0.27 3.28
N LEU A 153 35.07 -0.01 3.50
CA LEU A 153 35.58 -1.34 3.90
C LEU A 153 35.81 -1.45 5.42
N ASN A 154 35.25 -0.56 6.21
CA ASN A 154 35.31 -0.66 7.67
C ASN A 154 34.68 -1.98 8.14
N PRO A 155 35.43 -2.85 8.87
CA PRO A 155 34.91 -4.13 9.35
C PRO A 155 33.89 -4.00 10.48
N ASN A 156 33.72 -2.81 11.06
CA ASN A 156 32.77 -2.59 12.14
C ASN A 156 31.32 -2.76 11.61
N PRO A 157 30.52 -3.72 12.15
CA PRO A 157 29.14 -3.94 11.75
C PRO A 157 28.23 -2.73 12.00
N ASP A 158 28.60 -1.82 12.91
CA ASP A 158 27.85 -0.63 13.26
C ASP A 158 28.34 0.63 12.52
N SER A 159 29.25 0.47 11.53
CA SER A 159 29.70 1.58 10.71
C SER A 159 28.56 2.18 9.89
N ARG A 160 28.64 3.50 9.62
CA ARG A 160 27.64 4.20 8.75
C ARG A 160 27.57 3.58 7.36
N TRP A 161 28.70 3.09 6.82
CA TRP A 161 28.75 2.42 5.53
C TRP A 161 28.04 1.06 5.55
N ASN A 162 28.21 0.29 6.61
CA ASN A 162 27.52 -1.00 6.75
C ASN A 162 26.01 -0.79 6.86
N THR A 163 25.58 0.20 7.64
CA THR A 163 24.17 0.61 7.71
C THR A 163 23.67 1.05 6.35
N TYR A 164 24.42 1.86 5.61
CA TYR A 164 24.07 2.28 4.27
C TYR A 164 23.90 1.10 3.27
N PHE A 165 24.77 0.08 3.36
CA PHE A 165 24.66 -1.10 2.50
C PHE A 165 23.45 -1.97 2.86
N LYS A 166 23.17 -2.16 4.16
CA LYS A 166 21.95 -2.84 4.62
C LYS A 166 20.68 -2.11 4.18
N ASP A 167 20.69 -0.79 4.30
CA ASP A 167 19.59 0.06 3.82
C ASP A 167 19.36 -0.11 2.31
N ASN A 168 20.44 -0.26 1.51
CA ASN A 168 20.32 -0.49 0.07
C ASN A 168 19.64 -1.82 -0.26
N GLU A 169 19.85 -2.87 0.54
CA GLU A 169 19.18 -4.16 0.35
C GLU A 169 17.67 -4.02 0.57
N ILE A 170 17.27 -3.28 1.62
CA ILE A 170 15.86 -2.99 1.91
C ILE A 170 15.26 -2.12 0.81
N LEU A 171 15.98 -1.06 0.41
CA LEU A 171 15.54 -0.14 -0.63
C LEU A 171 15.30 -0.86 -1.96
N LEU A 172 16.18 -1.79 -2.36
CA LEU A 172 16.02 -2.58 -3.58
C LEU A 172 14.76 -3.49 -3.55
N GLN A 173 14.33 -3.94 -2.37
CA GLN A 173 13.09 -4.71 -2.24
C GLN A 173 11.88 -3.79 -2.40
N ILE A 174 11.91 -2.63 -1.73
CA ILE A 174 10.83 -1.63 -1.80
C ILE A 174 10.67 -1.15 -3.25
N ASP A 175 11.75 -0.74 -3.92
CA ASP A 175 11.75 -0.25 -5.30
C ASP A 175 11.06 -1.22 -6.27
N LYS A 176 11.36 -2.51 -6.16
CA LYS A 176 10.73 -3.55 -7.00
C LYS A 176 9.21 -3.65 -6.78
N ASP A 177 8.75 -3.43 -5.56
CA ASP A 177 7.34 -3.56 -5.22
C ASP A 177 6.55 -2.29 -5.55
N VAL A 178 7.10 -1.10 -5.26
CA VAL A 178 6.40 0.17 -5.54
C VAL A 178 6.29 0.48 -7.03
N ARG A 179 7.27 0.07 -7.84
CA ARG A 179 7.17 0.21 -9.31
C ARG A 179 6.02 -0.58 -9.92
N ARG A 180 5.54 -1.61 -9.21
CA ARG A 180 4.43 -2.49 -9.63
C ARG A 180 3.12 -2.17 -8.94
N LEU A 181 3.10 -1.10 -8.15
CA LEU A 181 1.92 -0.71 -7.38
C LEU A 181 0.79 -0.28 -8.32
N TYR A 182 -0.33 -0.99 -8.27
CA TYR A 182 -1.52 -0.73 -9.09
C TYR A 182 -1.19 -0.43 -10.57
N PRO A 183 -0.63 -1.38 -11.33
CA PRO A 183 -0.12 -1.14 -12.69
C PRO A 183 -1.20 -0.70 -13.69
N ASP A 184 -2.48 -0.92 -13.38
CA ASP A 184 -3.60 -0.47 -14.21
C ASP A 184 -4.00 0.97 -13.95
N MET A 185 -3.41 1.60 -12.94
CA MET A 185 -3.67 2.99 -12.61
C MET A 185 -2.45 3.83 -12.96
N ALA A 186 -2.60 4.71 -13.96
CA ALA A 186 -1.57 5.66 -14.32
C ALA A 186 -1.19 6.65 -13.20
N PHE A 187 -1.98 6.73 -12.12
CA PHE A 187 -1.74 7.66 -11.02
C PHE A 187 -0.34 7.52 -10.41
N PHE A 188 0.05 6.31 -10.04
CA PHE A 188 1.34 6.10 -9.37
C PHE A 188 2.54 6.40 -10.26
N GLN A 189 2.37 6.36 -11.57
CA GLN A 189 3.42 6.67 -12.56
C GLN A 189 3.49 8.16 -12.94
N ARG A 190 2.47 8.93 -12.60
CA ARG A 190 2.42 10.38 -12.91
C ARG A 190 3.26 11.18 -11.92
N PRO A 191 3.78 12.35 -12.33
CA PRO A 191 4.45 13.25 -11.42
C PRO A 191 3.47 13.79 -10.37
N THR A 192 3.94 13.92 -9.14
CA THR A 192 3.23 14.62 -8.07
C THR A 192 3.30 16.14 -8.26
N ASP A 193 2.21 16.83 -7.88
CA ASP A 193 2.19 18.31 -7.83
C ASP A 193 3.05 18.86 -6.68
N TYR A 194 3.38 18.02 -5.69
CA TYR A 194 4.11 18.38 -4.47
C TYR A 194 5.33 17.49 -4.25
N PRO A 195 6.35 17.61 -5.12
CA PRO A 195 7.58 16.82 -4.97
C PRO A 195 8.36 17.25 -3.73
N CYS A 196 9.13 16.35 -3.14
CA CYS A 196 9.94 16.64 -1.96
C CYS A 196 11.12 17.56 -2.30
N GLN A 197 10.95 18.86 -2.12
CA GLN A 197 11.97 19.87 -2.43
C GLN A 197 13.27 19.65 -1.65
N LEU A 198 13.20 19.13 -0.43
CA LEU A 198 14.39 18.82 0.36
C LEU A 198 15.36 17.89 -0.36
N ILE A 199 14.82 16.92 -1.13
CA ILE A 199 15.61 15.91 -1.84
C ILE A 199 15.95 16.34 -3.27
N LEU A 200 15.04 17.10 -3.90
CA LEU A 200 15.18 17.48 -5.29
C LEU A 200 15.99 18.76 -5.51
N ASP A 201 16.18 19.57 -4.46
CA ASP A 201 16.96 20.79 -4.53
C ASP A 201 18.44 20.44 -4.76
N PRO A 202 19.04 20.86 -5.89
CA PRO A 202 20.44 20.59 -6.19
C PRO A 202 21.43 21.23 -5.20
N GLN A 203 20.99 22.20 -4.40
CA GLN A 203 21.81 22.82 -3.35
C GLN A 203 21.88 21.93 -2.10
N ASN A 204 20.97 21.00 -1.94
CA ASN A 204 21.01 20.01 -0.89
C ASN A 204 21.73 18.75 -1.38
N ASP A 205 22.73 18.31 -0.64
CA ASP A 205 23.53 17.12 -1.01
C ASP A 205 22.77 15.80 -0.75
N TYR A 206 21.47 15.79 -1.04
CA TYR A 206 20.68 14.58 -0.98
C TYR A 206 20.64 13.86 -2.34
N GLU A 207 20.76 12.56 -2.30
CA GLU A 207 20.54 11.72 -3.47
C GLU A 207 19.12 11.17 -3.42
N THR A 208 18.39 11.25 -4.54
CA THR A 208 17.07 10.61 -4.64
C THR A 208 17.21 9.10 -4.42
N LEU A 209 16.24 8.46 -3.78
CA LEU A 209 16.24 7.01 -3.57
C LEU A 209 16.36 6.26 -4.89
N ARG A 210 15.68 6.73 -5.93
CA ARG A 210 15.78 6.20 -7.30
C ARG A 210 17.22 6.18 -7.80
N ARG A 211 17.96 7.28 -7.70
CA ARG A 211 19.37 7.37 -8.14
C ARG A 211 20.26 6.41 -7.33
N ARG A 212 19.98 6.29 -6.03
CA ARG A 212 20.65 5.35 -5.14
C ARG A 212 20.42 3.90 -5.57
N VAL A 213 19.19 3.52 -5.95
CA VAL A 213 18.85 2.20 -6.52
C VAL A 213 19.61 1.95 -7.81
N GLU A 214 19.60 2.90 -8.76
CA GLU A 214 20.30 2.79 -10.04
C GLU A 214 21.80 2.55 -9.85
N GLN A 215 22.45 3.30 -8.99
CA GLN A 215 23.88 3.13 -8.71
C GLN A 215 24.19 1.78 -8.07
N THR A 216 23.35 1.32 -7.15
CA THR A 216 23.50 0.03 -6.48
C THR A 216 23.36 -1.12 -7.48
N THR A 217 22.40 -1.03 -8.38
CA THR A 217 22.15 -2.03 -9.42
C THR A 217 23.30 -2.09 -10.44
N LEU A 218 23.82 -0.96 -10.88
CA LEU A 218 24.98 -0.90 -11.79
C LEU A 218 26.21 -1.53 -11.18
N LYS A 219 26.52 -1.26 -9.91
CA LYS A 219 27.65 -1.86 -9.19
C LYS A 219 27.52 -3.38 -9.08
N ALA A 220 26.32 -3.90 -8.78
CA ALA A 220 26.07 -5.33 -8.70
C ALA A 220 26.26 -6.05 -10.03
N GLN A 221 25.86 -5.45 -11.14
CA GLN A 221 26.08 -6.00 -12.48
C GLN A 221 27.58 -6.06 -12.85
N THR A 222 28.36 -5.06 -12.47
CA THR A 222 29.80 -5.01 -12.73
C THR A 222 30.54 -6.11 -11.97
N VAL A 223 30.18 -6.35 -10.71
CA VAL A 223 30.78 -7.41 -9.88
C VAL A 223 30.46 -8.81 -10.42
N ASN A 224 29.25 -9.06 -10.89
CA ASN A 224 28.86 -10.34 -11.45
C ASN A 224 29.59 -10.65 -12.78
N ARG A 225 29.88 -9.64 -13.61
CA ARG A 225 30.69 -9.82 -14.83
C ARG A 225 32.11 -10.23 -14.51
N ASN A 226 32.71 -9.70 -13.45
CA ASN A 226 34.11 -10.01 -13.09
C ASN A 226 34.25 -11.39 -12.45
N ARG A 227 33.17 -11.99 -11.85
CA ARG A 227 33.22 -13.33 -11.25
C ARG A 227 33.09 -14.47 -12.26
N SER A 228 32.50 -14.25 -13.40
CA SER A 228 32.26 -15.31 -14.39
C SER A 228 33.45 -15.64 -15.30
N GLY A 229 34.59 -14.93 -15.21
CA GLY A 229 35.84 -15.29 -15.93
C GLY A 229 35.72 -15.38 -17.43
N VAL A 230 34.63 -14.96 -18.05
CA VAL A 230 34.38 -15.05 -19.48
C VAL A 230 34.71 -13.71 -20.10
N THR A 231 35.95 -13.59 -20.54
CA THR A 231 36.39 -12.53 -21.46
C THR A 231 35.90 -12.88 -22.86
N ASN A 232 34.68 -12.51 -23.19
CA ASN A 232 34.30 -12.38 -24.59
C ASN A 232 34.31 -10.90 -24.95
N VAL A 233 35.40 -10.52 -25.63
CA VAL A 233 35.49 -9.29 -26.40
C VAL A 233 34.51 -9.44 -27.56
N SER A 234 33.38 -8.80 -27.49
CA SER A 234 32.50 -8.63 -28.64
C SER A 234 31.75 -7.32 -28.57
N SER A 235 32.10 -6.46 -29.47
CA SER A 235 31.38 -5.37 -30.14
C SER A 235 30.60 -4.35 -29.28
N PRO A 236 30.83 -3.05 -29.52
CA PRO A 236 30.04 -1.98 -28.91
C PRO A 236 28.67 -1.92 -29.58
N GLY A 237 27.63 -2.28 -28.87
CA GLY A 237 26.27 -2.04 -29.37
C GLY A 237 25.27 -3.13 -29.08
N LYS A 238 24.99 -3.37 -27.82
CA LYS A 238 23.67 -3.73 -27.32
C LYS A 238 23.78 -3.84 -25.80
N SER A 239 23.41 -2.76 -25.13
CA SER A 239 23.06 -2.79 -23.73
C SER A 239 21.90 -3.77 -23.56
N LEU A 240 22.17 -4.90 -22.94
CA LEU A 240 21.12 -5.76 -22.41
C LEU A 240 20.50 -5.01 -21.21
N ASN A 241 19.51 -4.18 -21.51
CA ASN A 241 18.60 -3.66 -20.51
C ASN A 241 17.86 -4.86 -19.92
N LEU A 242 18.23 -5.29 -18.73
CA LEU A 242 17.56 -6.34 -17.97
C LEU A 242 16.18 -5.90 -17.42
N TYR A 243 15.83 -4.65 -17.62
CA TYR A 243 14.49 -4.11 -17.45
C TYR A 243 13.94 -3.80 -18.83
N PRO A 244 12.71 -4.20 -19.18
CA PRO A 244 12.06 -3.72 -20.39
C PRO A 244 11.98 -2.20 -20.24
N SER A 245 12.75 -1.50 -21.05
CA SER A 245 12.97 -0.05 -21.02
C SER A 245 11.75 0.79 -21.39
N ASN A 246 10.58 0.19 -21.47
CA ASN A 246 9.34 0.83 -21.91
C ASN A 246 8.20 0.82 -20.87
N GLU A 247 8.41 0.35 -19.63
CA GLU A 247 7.32 0.31 -18.65
C GLU A 247 7.15 1.61 -17.86
N TYR A 248 8.15 2.49 -17.83
CA TYR A 248 8.10 3.73 -17.06
C TYR A 248 8.68 4.89 -17.85
N GLU A 249 7.88 5.91 -18.11
CA GLU A 249 8.36 7.17 -18.68
C GLU A 249 9.40 7.78 -17.73
N VAL A 250 10.53 8.17 -18.29
CA VAL A 250 11.56 8.89 -17.55
C VAL A 250 11.05 10.30 -17.31
N LEU A 251 10.74 10.62 -16.06
CA LEU A 251 10.28 11.96 -15.69
C LEU A 251 11.43 12.98 -15.86
N PRO A 252 11.09 14.23 -16.22
CA PRO A 252 12.05 15.32 -16.26
C PRO A 252 12.81 15.49 -14.95
N SER A 253 14.04 15.98 -15.02
CA SER A 253 14.83 16.33 -13.84
C SER A 253 14.06 17.32 -12.95
N GLY A 254 14.00 17.06 -11.66
CA GLY A 254 13.23 17.87 -10.70
C GLY A 254 11.76 17.45 -10.56
N SER A 255 11.31 16.43 -11.29
CA SER A 255 9.99 15.83 -11.11
C SER A 255 10.09 14.51 -10.34
N GLU A 256 9.08 14.20 -9.57
CA GLU A 256 8.98 13.00 -8.75
C GLU A 256 7.66 12.29 -9.03
N ALA A 257 7.67 10.99 -9.24
CA ALA A 257 6.46 10.20 -9.40
C ALA A 257 5.81 9.87 -8.05
N HIS A 258 4.49 9.64 -8.05
CA HIS A 258 3.79 9.23 -6.83
C HIS A 258 4.33 7.92 -6.23
N TRP A 259 4.82 6.97 -7.04
CA TRP A 259 5.44 5.75 -6.52
C TRP A 259 6.75 6.03 -5.77
N GLU A 260 7.52 7.06 -6.15
CA GLU A 260 8.77 7.45 -5.47
C GLU A 260 8.46 8.03 -4.06
N VAL A 261 7.32 8.70 -3.92
CA VAL A 261 6.83 9.15 -2.59
C VAL A 261 6.49 7.95 -1.72
N VAL A 262 5.79 6.94 -2.27
CA VAL A 262 5.46 5.70 -1.55
C VAL A 262 6.73 4.93 -1.17
N GLU A 263 7.74 4.87 -2.07
CA GLU A 263 9.05 4.30 -1.79
C GLU A 263 9.70 4.95 -0.56
N ARG A 264 9.68 6.27 -0.50
CA ARG A 264 10.27 7.05 0.59
C ARG A 264 9.55 6.83 1.91
N ILE A 265 8.22 6.80 1.92
CA ILE A 265 7.41 6.48 3.10
C ILE A 265 7.81 5.11 3.66
N LEU A 266 7.88 4.08 2.81
CA LEU A 266 8.21 2.71 3.21
C LEU A 266 9.66 2.59 3.68
N PHE A 267 10.59 3.30 3.04
CA PHE A 267 11.98 3.29 3.42
C PHE A 267 12.20 3.89 4.82
N ILE A 268 11.57 5.04 5.09
CA ILE A 268 11.62 5.67 6.42
C ILE A 268 10.98 4.76 7.47
N TYR A 269 9.80 4.19 7.16
CA TYR A 269 9.13 3.24 8.05
C TYR A 269 10.03 2.05 8.40
N ALA A 270 10.68 1.44 7.40
CA ALA A 270 11.56 0.29 7.60
C ALA A 270 12.78 0.63 8.48
N LYS A 271 13.35 1.82 8.31
CA LYS A 271 14.47 2.30 9.13
C LYS A 271 14.07 2.56 10.59
N LEU A 272 12.88 3.10 10.82
CA LEU A 272 12.36 3.35 12.17
C LEU A 272 11.90 2.07 12.87
N ASN A 273 11.65 1.00 12.12
CA ASN A 273 11.15 -0.27 12.64
C ASN A 273 12.09 -1.44 12.26
N PRO A 274 13.36 -1.45 12.70
CA PRO A 274 14.36 -2.43 12.25
C PRO A 274 13.99 -3.88 12.61
N GLY A 275 13.16 -4.10 13.63
CA GLY A 275 12.68 -5.44 14.03
C GLY A 275 11.75 -6.10 13.00
N ILE A 276 11.03 -5.30 12.19
CA ILE A 276 10.16 -5.77 11.11
C ILE A 276 10.81 -5.45 9.76
N ALA A 277 11.45 -4.29 9.66
CA ALA A 277 11.96 -3.68 8.45
C ALA A 277 10.86 -3.56 7.38
N TYR A 278 11.18 -3.83 6.12
CA TYR A 278 10.19 -3.91 5.04
C TYR A 278 9.83 -5.37 4.75
N VAL A 279 8.55 -5.65 4.71
CA VAL A 279 8.03 -6.94 4.26
C VAL A 279 7.24 -6.72 2.98
N GLN A 280 7.49 -7.59 2.00
CA GLN A 280 6.81 -7.56 0.69
C GLN A 280 5.28 -7.55 0.88
N GLY A 281 4.62 -6.58 0.24
CA GLY A 281 3.18 -6.35 0.34
C GLY A 281 2.79 -5.13 1.19
N MET A 282 3.70 -4.57 1.98
CA MET A 282 3.43 -3.33 2.71
C MET A 282 3.09 -2.17 1.76
N ASN A 283 3.62 -2.17 0.52
CA ASN A 283 3.26 -1.23 -0.53
C ASN A 283 1.76 -1.26 -0.86
N GLU A 284 1.12 -2.44 -0.82
CA GLU A 284 -0.31 -2.60 -1.07
C GLU A 284 -1.19 -2.00 0.04
N ILE A 285 -0.63 -1.80 1.24
CA ILE A 285 -1.32 -1.14 2.35
C ILE A 285 -1.12 0.38 2.28
N VAL A 286 0.09 0.84 1.98
CA VAL A 286 0.38 2.28 1.86
C VAL A 286 -0.33 2.89 0.66
N GLY A 287 -0.39 2.16 -0.47
CA GLY A 287 -0.91 2.66 -1.74
C GLY A 287 -2.30 3.29 -1.64
N PRO A 288 -3.33 2.60 -1.13
CA PRO A 288 -4.68 3.16 -1.00
C PRO A 288 -4.76 4.36 -0.05
N ILE A 289 -3.98 4.36 1.04
CA ILE A 289 -3.94 5.50 1.98
C ILE A 289 -3.35 6.72 1.28
N TYR A 290 -2.19 6.54 0.64
CA TYR A 290 -1.52 7.61 -0.10
C TYR A 290 -2.38 8.13 -1.24
N TYR A 291 -2.99 7.23 -2.02
CA TYR A 291 -3.91 7.62 -3.10
C TYR A 291 -5.03 8.52 -2.58
N THR A 292 -5.68 8.12 -1.49
CA THR A 292 -6.79 8.88 -0.89
C THR A 292 -6.35 10.28 -0.44
N PHE A 293 -5.14 10.42 0.11
CA PHE A 293 -4.65 11.72 0.59
C PHE A 293 -4.05 12.57 -0.53
N ALA A 294 -3.35 11.97 -1.47
CA ALA A 294 -2.74 12.67 -2.60
C ALA A 294 -3.77 13.08 -3.68
N THR A 295 -4.98 12.55 -3.63
CA THR A 295 -6.11 12.97 -4.50
C THR A 295 -7.11 13.86 -3.77
N ASP A 296 -6.80 14.33 -2.56
CA ASP A 296 -7.64 15.29 -1.83
C ASP A 296 -7.85 16.55 -2.66
N PRO A 297 -9.08 17.08 -2.78
CA PRO A 297 -9.34 18.30 -3.54
C PRO A 297 -8.74 19.56 -2.90
N SER A 298 -8.48 19.53 -1.58
CA SER A 298 -7.85 20.65 -0.86
C SER A 298 -6.33 20.63 -1.02
N SER A 299 -5.77 21.70 -1.60
CA SER A 299 -4.33 21.85 -1.77
C SER A 299 -3.57 21.81 -0.44
N SER A 300 -4.14 22.37 0.62
CA SER A 300 -3.53 22.38 1.96
C SER A 300 -3.42 20.99 2.60
N TRP A 301 -4.30 20.05 2.25
CA TRP A 301 -4.19 18.66 2.66
C TRP A 301 -3.29 17.86 1.72
N LYS A 302 -3.47 18.06 0.42
CA LYS A 302 -2.74 17.34 -0.63
C LYS A 302 -1.23 17.56 -0.56
N GLU A 303 -0.79 18.78 -0.26
CA GLU A 303 0.62 19.16 -0.07
C GLU A 303 1.33 18.30 0.98
N HIS A 304 0.59 17.86 2.00
CA HIS A 304 1.12 17.08 3.10
C HIS A 304 0.75 15.59 3.06
N ALA A 305 0.26 15.11 1.92
CA ALA A 305 -0.20 13.74 1.76
C ALA A 305 0.86 12.71 2.14
N GLU A 306 2.14 12.98 1.89
CA GLU A 306 3.25 12.09 2.23
C GLU A 306 3.39 11.91 3.75
N ALA A 307 3.52 13.00 4.50
CA ALA A 307 3.67 12.96 5.95
C ALA A 307 2.44 12.36 6.63
N ASP A 308 1.24 12.80 6.22
CA ASP A 308 -0.02 12.30 6.77
C ASP A 308 -0.21 10.80 6.49
N THR A 309 0.21 10.32 5.31
CA THR A 309 0.21 8.88 4.97
C THR A 309 1.16 8.11 5.85
N PHE A 310 2.37 8.60 6.06
CA PHE A 310 3.36 7.95 6.91
C PHE A 310 2.82 7.67 8.32
N PHE A 311 2.21 8.66 8.96
CA PHE A 311 1.66 8.49 10.31
C PHE A 311 0.43 7.60 10.33
N CYS A 312 -0.51 7.77 9.39
CA CYS A 312 -1.68 6.89 9.29
C CYS A 312 -1.29 5.43 9.03
N PHE A 313 -0.33 5.19 8.14
CA PHE A 313 0.23 3.87 7.89
C PHE A 313 0.92 3.29 9.13
N THR A 314 1.73 4.09 9.84
CA THR A 314 2.40 3.67 11.07
C THR A 314 1.40 3.27 12.14
N ASN A 315 0.32 4.02 12.32
CA ASN A 315 -0.74 3.70 13.27
C ASN A 315 -1.44 2.39 12.88
N LEU A 316 -1.82 2.22 11.61
CA LEU A 316 -2.43 0.97 11.12
C LEU A 316 -1.50 -0.23 11.31
N MET A 317 -0.21 -0.05 11.01
CA MET A 317 0.79 -1.10 11.18
C MET A 317 1.06 -1.42 12.65
N SER A 318 0.86 -0.51 13.59
CA SER A 318 0.97 -0.81 15.01
C SER A 318 -0.02 -1.88 15.47
N GLU A 319 -1.17 -1.96 14.83
CA GLU A 319 -2.22 -2.97 15.08
C GLU A 319 -2.02 -4.25 14.23
N ASN A 320 -1.40 -4.12 13.05
CA ASN A 320 -1.27 -5.22 12.07
C ASN A 320 0.12 -5.86 12.03
N ARG A 321 1.12 -5.28 12.69
CA ARG A 321 2.54 -5.67 12.58
C ARG A 321 2.81 -7.14 12.91
N ASP A 322 2.07 -7.72 13.87
CA ASP A 322 2.29 -9.08 14.34
C ASP A 322 2.03 -10.11 13.22
N ASN A 323 1.19 -9.78 12.25
CA ASN A 323 0.98 -10.58 11.05
C ASN A 323 2.22 -10.62 10.12
N PHE A 324 3.18 -9.71 10.31
CA PHE A 324 4.41 -9.62 9.51
C PHE A 324 5.64 -10.17 10.24
N ILE A 325 5.55 -10.47 11.53
CA ILE A 325 6.66 -10.98 12.34
C ILE A 325 6.67 -12.51 12.31
N LYS A 326 7.66 -13.07 11.63
CA LYS A 326 7.79 -14.53 11.45
C LYS A 326 7.86 -15.33 12.77
N SER A 327 8.49 -14.78 13.79
CA SER A 327 8.61 -15.45 15.10
C SER A 327 7.29 -15.52 15.87
N LEU A 328 6.28 -14.76 15.46
CA LEU A 328 4.95 -14.74 16.05
C LEU A 328 3.92 -15.57 15.23
N ASP A 329 4.33 -16.19 14.11
CA ASP A 329 3.40 -16.90 13.22
C ASP A 329 2.55 -17.93 13.94
N ASP A 330 3.14 -18.71 14.85
CA ASP A 330 2.49 -19.78 15.60
C ASP A 330 2.01 -19.35 17.01
N SER A 331 2.05 -18.05 17.31
CA SER A 331 1.52 -17.50 18.56
C SER A 331 0.01 -17.30 18.51
N GLN A 332 -0.63 -17.13 19.68
CA GLN A 332 -2.07 -16.87 19.77
C GLN A 332 -2.50 -15.55 19.09
N CYS A 333 -1.59 -14.59 18.97
CA CYS A 333 -1.82 -13.32 18.27
C CYS A 333 -1.25 -13.32 16.84
N GLY A 334 -0.65 -14.42 16.39
CA GLY A 334 -0.01 -14.54 15.09
C GLY A 334 -0.97 -14.82 13.94
N ILE A 335 -0.45 -14.71 12.74
CA ILE A 335 -1.23 -14.88 11.51
C ILE A 335 -1.86 -16.28 11.40
N THR A 336 -1.20 -17.33 11.90
CA THR A 336 -1.73 -18.70 11.86
C THR A 336 -3.04 -18.79 12.63
N CYS A 337 -3.07 -18.26 13.86
CA CYS A 337 -4.29 -18.24 14.67
C CYS A 337 -5.43 -17.45 13.99
N ARG A 338 -5.11 -16.31 13.38
CA ARG A 338 -6.12 -15.52 12.62
C ARG A 338 -6.66 -16.27 11.41
N MET A 339 -5.82 -16.99 10.67
CA MET A 339 -6.27 -17.83 9.55
C MET A 339 -7.18 -18.96 10.02
N GLU A 340 -6.87 -19.62 11.13
CA GLU A 340 -7.69 -20.65 11.75
C GLU A 340 -9.01 -20.08 12.29
N SER A 341 -9.01 -18.84 12.79
CA SER A 341 -10.23 -18.15 13.22
C SER A 341 -11.24 -17.97 12.09
N VAL A 342 -10.79 -17.73 10.84
CA VAL A 342 -11.71 -17.71 9.68
C VAL A 342 -12.41 -19.05 9.50
N TYR A 343 -11.68 -20.16 9.66
CA TYR A 343 -12.27 -21.50 9.55
C TYR A 343 -13.17 -21.82 10.76
N ALA A 344 -12.83 -21.40 11.95
CA ALA A 344 -13.70 -21.54 13.12
C ALA A 344 -15.02 -20.80 12.91
N MET A 345 -14.98 -19.57 12.42
CA MET A 345 -16.18 -18.81 12.07
C MET A 345 -16.98 -19.48 10.97
N LEU A 346 -16.31 -19.99 9.90
CA LEU A 346 -16.99 -20.70 8.83
C LEU A 346 -17.68 -21.98 9.35
N ARG A 347 -17.04 -22.72 10.23
CA ARG A 347 -17.63 -23.93 10.85
C ARG A 347 -18.91 -23.60 11.60
N ASP A 348 -18.92 -22.47 12.32
CA ASP A 348 -20.05 -22.06 13.13
C ASP A 348 -21.21 -21.47 12.29
N LYS A 349 -20.89 -20.81 11.18
CA LYS A 349 -21.86 -20.13 10.31
C LYS A 349 -22.32 -20.96 9.10
N ASP A 350 -21.48 -21.84 8.56
CA ASP A 350 -21.77 -22.75 7.43
C ASP A 350 -20.97 -24.06 7.57
N HIS A 351 -21.50 -24.94 8.42
CA HIS A 351 -20.84 -26.21 8.74
C HIS A 351 -20.64 -27.13 7.52
N GLU A 352 -21.61 -27.12 6.58
CA GLU A 352 -21.52 -27.95 5.37
C GLU A 352 -20.36 -27.51 4.47
N LEU A 353 -20.23 -26.20 4.24
CA LEU A 353 -19.12 -25.65 3.48
C LEU A 353 -17.77 -25.92 4.15
N PHE A 354 -17.71 -25.75 5.49
CA PHE A 354 -16.51 -26.07 6.26
C PHE A 354 -16.10 -27.55 6.07
N LEU A 355 -17.04 -28.50 6.22
CA LEU A 355 -16.75 -29.93 6.03
C LEU A 355 -16.26 -30.22 4.61
N LYS A 356 -16.84 -29.61 3.58
CA LYS A 356 -16.40 -29.77 2.18
C LYS A 356 -14.96 -29.33 1.97
N LEU A 357 -14.56 -28.20 2.54
CA LEU A 357 -13.18 -27.69 2.42
C LEU A 357 -12.20 -28.59 3.21
N GLU A 358 -12.59 -29.08 4.39
CA GLU A 358 -11.78 -30.03 5.18
C GLU A 358 -11.62 -31.37 4.48
N GLU A 359 -12.70 -31.95 3.89
CA GLU A 359 -12.66 -33.20 3.11
C GLU A 359 -11.68 -33.09 1.95
N GLN A 360 -11.64 -31.95 1.27
CA GLN A 360 -10.71 -31.65 0.20
C GLN A 360 -9.31 -31.28 0.69
N ASN A 361 -9.06 -31.25 2.01
CA ASN A 361 -7.79 -30.83 2.62
C ASN A 361 -7.33 -29.42 2.13
N ILE A 362 -8.30 -28.53 1.89
CA ILE A 362 -8.03 -27.13 1.57
C ILE A 362 -7.77 -26.39 2.88
N LYS A 363 -6.52 -25.99 3.14
CA LYS A 363 -6.14 -25.28 4.37
C LYS A 363 -6.34 -23.78 4.22
N PRO A 364 -6.79 -23.07 5.28
CA PRO A 364 -6.98 -21.62 5.25
C PRO A 364 -5.70 -20.87 4.85
N GLN A 365 -4.52 -21.39 5.20
CA GLN A 365 -3.22 -20.80 4.88
C GLN A 365 -2.98 -20.63 3.37
N TYR A 366 -3.69 -21.38 2.51
CA TYR A 366 -3.47 -21.32 1.06
C TYR A 366 -4.03 -20.07 0.39
N PHE A 367 -4.98 -19.37 1.04
CA PHE A 367 -5.65 -18.21 0.48
C PHE A 367 -5.85 -17.06 1.50
N THR A 368 -6.22 -17.33 2.77
CA THR A 368 -6.51 -16.29 3.76
C THR A 368 -5.27 -15.54 4.22
N PHE A 369 -4.06 -16.12 4.08
CA PHE A 369 -2.82 -15.42 4.42
C PHE A 369 -2.73 -14.07 3.73
N ARG A 370 -2.92 -14.04 2.40
CA ARG A 370 -2.88 -12.81 1.61
C ARG A 370 -4.04 -11.89 1.94
N TRP A 371 -5.24 -12.44 2.11
CA TRP A 371 -6.44 -11.68 2.45
C TRP A 371 -6.27 -10.89 3.75
N LEU A 372 -5.74 -11.53 4.78
CA LEU A 372 -5.59 -10.94 6.11
C LEU A 372 -4.37 -10.01 6.20
N THR A 373 -3.22 -10.42 5.69
CA THR A 373 -2.00 -9.62 5.79
C THR A 373 -2.08 -8.32 5.00
N LEU A 374 -2.70 -8.36 3.82
CA LEU A 374 -2.81 -7.23 2.90
C LEU A 374 -4.18 -6.53 2.95
N LEU A 375 -5.01 -6.85 3.92
CA LEU A 375 -6.33 -6.22 4.11
C LEU A 375 -7.17 -6.23 2.82
N LEU A 376 -7.14 -7.35 2.09
CA LEU A 376 -7.85 -7.58 0.82
C LEU A 376 -7.40 -6.68 -0.35
N SER A 377 -6.34 -5.90 -0.22
CA SER A 377 -5.92 -4.93 -1.25
C SER A 377 -5.52 -5.58 -2.58
N GLN A 378 -5.16 -6.86 -2.60
CA GLN A 378 -4.84 -7.60 -3.82
C GLN A 378 -6.01 -8.42 -4.39
N GLU A 379 -7.15 -8.46 -3.70
CA GLU A 379 -8.32 -9.23 -4.14
C GLU A 379 -9.28 -8.39 -4.98
N PHE A 380 -9.29 -7.08 -4.78
CA PHE A 380 -10.23 -6.15 -5.38
C PHE A 380 -9.52 -5.00 -6.11
N LEU A 381 -10.24 -4.31 -6.98
CA LEU A 381 -9.78 -3.06 -7.59
C LEU A 381 -9.70 -1.94 -6.55
N LEU A 382 -8.84 -0.96 -6.75
CA LEU A 382 -8.61 0.10 -5.77
C LEU A 382 -9.89 0.81 -5.29
N PRO A 383 -10.88 1.15 -6.13
CA PRO A 383 -12.14 1.73 -5.64
C PRO A 383 -12.90 0.83 -4.67
N ASP A 384 -12.90 -0.49 -4.92
CA ASP A 384 -13.53 -1.48 -4.07
C ASP A 384 -12.75 -1.69 -2.77
N VAL A 385 -11.41 -1.69 -2.85
CA VAL A 385 -10.54 -1.71 -1.66
C VAL A 385 -10.83 -0.51 -0.77
N ILE A 386 -10.90 0.69 -1.34
CA ILE A 386 -11.24 1.92 -0.60
C ILE A 386 -12.61 1.79 0.07
N ARG A 387 -13.61 1.23 -0.64
CA ARG A 387 -14.94 1.01 -0.07
C ARG A 387 -14.91 0.00 1.09
N ILE A 388 -14.17 -1.10 0.96
CA ILE A 388 -13.99 -2.07 2.04
C ILE A 388 -13.31 -1.39 3.25
N TRP A 389 -12.30 -0.58 3.00
CA TRP A 389 -11.53 0.08 4.06
C TRP A 389 -12.32 1.18 4.76
N ASP A 390 -13.27 1.84 4.10
CA ASP A 390 -14.23 2.72 4.79
C ASP A 390 -14.94 1.96 5.92
N SER A 391 -15.39 0.74 5.68
CA SER A 391 -16.05 -0.11 6.69
C SER A 391 -15.06 -0.66 7.72
N LEU A 392 -13.88 -1.14 7.28
CA LEU A 392 -12.87 -1.68 8.19
C LEU A 392 -12.37 -0.64 9.19
N PHE A 393 -12.03 0.57 8.71
CA PHE A 393 -11.51 1.62 9.59
C PHE A 393 -12.58 2.17 10.54
N SER A 394 -13.84 2.06 10.15
CA SER A 394 -14.97 2.49 10.95
C SER A 394 -15.34 1.50 12.06
N ASP A 395 -15.02 0.22 11.91
CA ASP A 395 -15.31 -0.77 12.93
C ASP A 395 -14.45 -0.58 14.17
N ARG A 396 -14.99 -0.87 15.34
CA ARG A 396 -14.26 -0.78 16.62
C ARG A 396 -13.17 -1.83 16.72
N ASP A 397 -13.46 -3.04 16.23
CA ASP A 397 -12.50 -4.15 16.11
C ASP A 397 -12.32 -4.51 14.63
N ARG A 398 -11.61 -3.64 13.92
CA ARG A 398 -11.40 -3.74 12.47
C ARG A 398 -10.81 -5.06 12.01
N PHE A 399 -9.98 -5.68 12.85
CA PHE A 399 -9.35 -6.95 12.49
C PHE A 399 -10.28 -8.14 12.73
N HIS A 400 -11.16 -8.08 13.72
CA HIS A 400 -12.23 -9.06 13.86
C HIS A 400 -13.25 -8.92 12.70
N PHE A 401 -13.63 -7.69 12.37
CA PHE A 401 -14.50 -7.45 11.21
C PHE A 401 -13.88 -7.94 9.90
N LEU A 402 -12.57 -7.83 9.73
CA LEU A 402 -11.86 -8.41 8.57
C LEU A 402 -12.03 -9.93 8.49
N LEU A 403 -12.02 -10.66 9.62
CA LEU A 403 -12.30 -12.11 9.64
C LEU A 403 -13.72 -12.40 9.17
N LEU A 404 -14.70 -11.60 9.60
CA LEU A 404 -16.10 -11.72 9.14
C LEU A 404 -16.23 -11.43 7.65
N VAL A 405 -15.51 -10.45 7.11
CA VAL A 405 -15.47 -10.18 5.67
C VAL A 405 -14.91 -11.39 4.92
N CYS A 406 -13.81 -11.98 5.39
CA CYS A 406 -13.24 -13.19 4.78
C CYS A 406 -14.22 -14.37 4.84
N CYS A 407 -14.93 -14.56 5.95
CA CYS A 407 -15.98 -15.59 6.08
C CYS A 407 -17.15 -15.33 5.12
N ALA A 408 -17.62 -14.08 5.02
CA ALA A 408 -18.66 -13.66 4.08
C ALA A 408 -18.27 -13.94 2.62
N MET A 409 -17.01 -13.70 2.25
CA MET A 409 -16.48 -14.01 0.91
C MET A 409 -16.62 -15.52 0.60
N LEU A 410 -16.30 -16.39 1.57
CA LEU A 410 -16.46 -17.85 1.38
C LEU A 410 -17.93 -18.23 1.22
N ILE A 411 -18.82 -17.70 2.06
CA ILE A 411 -20.26 -18.00 2.02
C ILE A 411 -20.90 -17.53 0.72
N LEU A 412 -20.49 -16.38 0.17
CA LEU A 412 -21.06 -15.86 -1.07
C LEU A 412 -20.71 -16.71 -2.33
N ILE A 413 -19.64 -17.46 -2.27
CA ILE A 413 -19.27 -18.41 -3.36
C ILE A 413 -19.54 -19.87 -3.00
N ARG A 414 -20.37 -20.11 -1.97
CA ARG A 414 -20.71 -21.41 -1.41
C ARG A 414 -21.03 -22.46 -2.46
N ASP A 415 -21.98 -22.17 -3.33
CA ASP A 415 -22.48 -23.15 -4.31
C ASP A 415 -21.39 -23.60 -5.28
N SER A 416 -20.50 -22.69 -5.66
CA SER A 416 -19.35 -23.00 -6.48
C SER A 416 -18.33 -23.87 -5.74
N LEU A 417 -18.10 -23.62 -4.44
CA LEU A 417 -17.18 -24.38 -3.61
C LEU A 417 -17.73 -25.78 -3.30
N LEU A 418 -19.03 -25.95 -3.05
CA LEU A 418 -19.65 -27.23 -2.80
C LEU A 418 -19.64 -28.14 -4.03
N SER A 419 -19.87 -27.58 -5.21
CA SER A 419 -19.88 -28.34 -6.48
C SER A 419 -18.47 -28.56 -7.06
N GLY A 420 -17.46 -27.78 -6.62
CA GLY A 420 -16.10 -27.84 -7.16
C GLY A 420 -15.26 -29.01 -6.60
N ASP A 421 -14.26 -29.39 -7.39
CA ASP A 421 -13.17 -30.25 -6.93
C ASP A 421 -12.04 -29.44 -6.28
N PHE A 422 -11.03 -30.09 -5.71
CA PHE A 422 -9.88 -29.45 -5.08
C PHE A 422 -9.22 -28.38 -5.98
N THR A 423 -8.98 -28.72 -7.26
CA THR A 423 -8.26 -27.84 -8.19
C THR A 423 -9.09 -26.60 -8.54
N SER A 424 -10.38 -26.79 -8.79
CA SER A 424 -11.34 -25.70 -9.09
C SER A 424 -11.50 -24.80 -7.90
N ASN A 425 -11.68 -25.36 -6.70
CA ASN A 425 -11.85 -24.62 -5.47
C ASN A 425 -10.58 -23.84 -5.09
N MET A 426 -9.39 -24.44 -5.22
CA MET A 426 -8.13 -23.73 -5.00
C MET A 426 -7.93 -22.58 -5.97
N ARG A 427 -8.34 -22.74 -7.23
CA ARG A 427 -8.27 -21.65 -8.20
C ARG A 427 -9.22 -20.52 -7.83
N LEU A 428 -10.45 -20.86 -7.47
CA LEU A 428 -11.49 -19.90 -7.07
C LEU A 428 -11.06 -19.08 -5.84
N LEU A 429 -10.47 -19.72 -4.83
CA LEU A 429 -10.00 -19.08 -3.61
C LEU A 429 -8.73 -18.25 -3.79
N GLN A 430 -7.86 -18.63 -4.73
CA GLN A 430 -6.64 -17.88 -5.03
C GLN A 430 -6.86 -16.75 -6.04
N ASP A 431 -7.91 -16.79 -6.81
CA ASP A 431 -8.35 -15.78 -7.77
C ASP A 431 -9.84 -15.53 -7.54
N TYR A 432 -10.12 -14.79 -6.46
CA TYR A 432 -11.49 -14.56 -6.00
C TYR A 432 -12.31 -13.89 -7.12
N PRO A 433 -13.52 -14.38 -7.41
CA PRO A 433 -14.32 -13.85 -8.51
C PRO A 433 -14.73 -12.41 -8.22
N ILE A 434 -14.85 -11.61 -9.28
CA ILE A 434 -15.35 -10.25 -9.18
C ILE A 434 -16.78 -10.33 -8.65
N SER A 435 -17.01 -9.72 -7.49
CA SER A 435 -18.32 -9.65 -6.87
C SER A 435 -18.57 -8.22 -6.39
N ASP A 436 -19.85 -7.90 -6.23
CA ASP A 436 -20.23 -6.63 -5.63
C ASP A 436 -19.78 -6.58 -4.17
N VAL A 437 -18.85 -5.67 -3.88
CA VAL A 437 -18.29 -5.44 -2.55
C VAL A 437 -19.41 -5.09 -1.54
N HIS A 438 -20.49 -4.48 -2.00
CA HIS A 438 -21.62 -4.15 -1.13
C HIS A 438 -22.29 -5.41 -0.57
N LEU A 439 -22.44 -6.45 -1.38
CA LEU A 439 -22.96 -7.74 -0.92
C LEU A 439 -22.05 -8.40 0.13
N ILE A 440 -20.72 -8.32 -0.09
CA ILE A 440 -19.74 -8.86 0.87
C ILE A 440 -19.86 -8.16 2.22
N LEU A 441 -19.89 -6.81 2.20
CA LEU A 441 -19.96 -6.02 3.43
C LEU A 441 -21.31 -6.19 4.14
N THR A 442 -22.43 -6.29 3.39
CA THR A 442 -23.75 -6.58 3.95
C THR A 442 -23.75 -7.95 4.62
N LYS A 443 -23.20 -8.98 3.94
CA LYS A 443 -23.10 -10.32 4.52
C LYS A 443 -22.22 -10.37 5.75
N ALA A 444 -21.07 -9.68 5.73
CA ALA A 444 -20.19 -9.58 6.90
C ALA A 444 -20.90 -8.90 8.09
N LYS A 445 -21.71 -7.87 7.84
CA LYS A 445 -22.50 -7.20 8.86
C LYS A 445 -23.60 -8.11 9.46
N GLU A 446 -24.30 -8.87 8.62
CA GLU A 446 -25.25 -9.89 9.08
C GLU A 446 -24.58 -10.94 9.97
N LEU A 447 -23.37 -11.38 9.61
CA LEU A 447 -22.60 -12.33 10.42
C LEU A 447 -22.19 -11.73 11.76
N GLN A 448 -21.88 -10.43 11.82
CA GLN A 448 -21.52 -9.71 13.03
C GLN A 448 -22.72 -9.58 13.99
N GLU A 449 -23.91 -9.29 13.46
CA GLU A 449 -25.13 -9.12 14.26
C GLU A 449 -25.68 -10.45 14.83
N ASN A 450 -25.30 -11.57 14.21
CA ASN A 450 -25.69 -12.93 14.64
C ASN A 450 -24.58 -13.64 15.46
N CYS A 451 -23.58 -12.90 15.92
CA CYS A 451 -22.58 -13.32 16.90
C CYS A 451 -23.00 -12.87 18.29
#